data_e47de0a080c0092ddb1d433905ee45fb
#
_entry.id   e47de0a080c0092ddb1d433905ee45fb
#
_cell.length_a   1.000
_cell.length_b   1.000
_cell.length_c   1.000
_cell.angle_alpha   90.00
_cell.angle_beta   90.00
_cell.angle_gamma   90.00
#
_symmetry.space_group_name_H-M   'P 1'
#
loop_
_entity.id
_entity.type
_entity.pdbx_description
1 polymer ?
#
loop_
_entity_poly.entity_id
_entity_poly.type
_entity_poly.pdbx_seq_one_letter_code
_entity_poly.pdbx_strand_id
1 'polypeptide(L)'
;LQTIETLKPQLSEPFPNVQRYWTDPKTNLIVPKFQIENIRWRGNLLKSAEKDLILQRDLLAACRESQLFWINTFVWTYHQFDVNPFTGKRIEAKQPHNPFISWEIQDNLFNEFELCLKVGEDILIDKSRDMGASWACICFLHWLWLFRPHSQLLEMSRVKEYVDQTGNMKALFQKHDYINLWLPEWMRPPEVFRGEKNRSIMHMLNTINGSCIDGESTTEHAASGDRRLVILLDEFAKVKNGRLMRSATGPAALMRIINSTVVSPGTEYSKWKNDGTVVVFPLMWWDHPDKGKGRYVEQDSITKAWKIKSPWYNKKAKDLSPNEIAREIDANDLETGSTFLTASNIDKHIAIFGRNPISQWDVTLNKDVADEHIKDIVKKRKLDKIVAKRVTKGKLWVWVNLINGRLDQHYDYIVGIDISKGQGASNTVFSIKNRQTGEKVAEWADANTPVYEASKICVALAIWIGGRKKLPFLKWEMNGPGLEFGKRIVKIYCYPYYYRNIKPGGIRDRQSKNYGWHNNSKSNELLMRNYDRALAHGGYINHSI
;
A
#
# COMPACT_ATOMS: atom_id res chain seq x y z
N LEU A 1 3.41 16.85 -30.17
CA LEU A 1 4.06 15.87 -29.27
C LEU A 1 5.24 16.55 -28.59
N GLN A 2 4.98 17.32 -27.54
CA GLN A 2 6.02 17.81 -26.66
C GLN A 2 6.50 16.63 -25.82
N THR A 3 7.74 16.22 -26.02
CA THR A 3 8.49 15.35 -25.14
C THR A 3 8.42 15.97 -23.74
N ILE A 4 7.75 15.32 -22.81
CA ILE A 4 7.82 15.64 -21.39
C ILE A 4 9.24 15.25 -20.97
N GLU A 5 10.17 16.18 -21.08
CA GLU A 5 11.43 16.09 -20.36
C GLU A 5 11.08 16.04 -18.87
N THR A 6 11.26 14.90 -18.26
CA THR A 6 11.14 14.75 -16.82
C THR A 6 12.21 15.64 -16.18
N LEU A 7 11.79 16.83 -15.74
CA LEU A 7 12.67 17.80 -15.10
C LEU A 7 13.35 17.15 -13.90
N LYS A 8 14.65 17.34 -13.81
CA LYS A 8 15.43 16.90 -12.63
C LYS A 8 14.85 17.58 -11.38
N PRO A 9 14.42 16.83 -10.36
CA PRO A 9 13.94 17.43 -9.13
C PRO A 9 14.99 18.36 -8.53
N GLN A 10 14.64 19.63 -8.31
CA GLN A 10 15.49 20.53 -7.55
C GLN A 10 15.35 20.18 -6.07
N LEU A 11 16.41 19.65 -5.47
CA LEU A 11 16.46 19.52 -4.03
C LEU A 11 16.77 20.90 -3.45
N SER A 12 15.89 21.40 -2.58
CA SER A 12 16.26 22.51 -1.71
C SER A 12 17.57 22.18 -0.99
N GLU A 13 18.37 23.18 -0.67
CA GLU A 13 19.61 23.02 0.11
C GLU A 13 19.42 22.00 1.23
N PRO A 14 20.42 21.13 1.52
CA PRO A 14 20.34 20.21 2.64
C PRO A 14 20.01 21.02 3.89
N PHE A 15 19.02 20.58 4.66
CA PHE A 15 18.45 21.27 5.81
C PHE A 15 19.46 22.20 6.46
N PRO A 16 19.18 23.52 6.53
CA PRO A 16 20.03 24.43 7.27
C PRO A 16 20.22 23.84 8.66
N ASN A 17 21.40 23.97 9.23
CA ASN A 17 21.74 23.53 10.59
C ASN A 17 20.51 23.65 11.46
N VAL A 18 20.02 22.53 12.03
CA VAL A 18 18.83 22.50 12.87
C VAL A 18 18.93 23.68 13.82
N GLN A 19 18.10 24.71 13.61
CA GLN A 19 18.17 25.91 14.44
C GLN A 19 17.96 25.46 15.88
N ARG A 20 18.96 25.68 16.71
CA ARG A 20 18.92 25.29 18.13
C ARG A 20 17.74 25.94 18.84
N TYR A 21 17.39 27.14 18.43
CA TYR A 21 16.28 27.93 18.93
C TYR A 21 15.41 28.39 17.76
N TRP A 22 14.12 28.29 17.94
CA TRP A 22 13.12 28.75 16.97
C TRP A 22 12.30 29.87 17.61
N THR A 23 12.13 30.97 16.89
CA THR A 23 11.27 32.07 17.31
C THR A 23 9.91 31.88 16.66
N ASP A 24 8.88 31.74 17.47
CA ASP A 24 7.51 31.64 16.99
C ASP A 24 7.08 32.95 16.28
N PRO A 25 6.64 32.88 15.01
CA PRO A 25 6.38 34.10 14.24
C PRO A 25 5.17 34.89 14.71
N LYS A 26 4.24 34.27 15.46
CA LYS A 26 3.03 34.93 15.95
C LYS A 26 3.24 35.58 17.30
N THR A 27 3.95 34.91 18.20
CA THR A 27 4.15 35.35 19.58
C THR A 27 5.49 36.01 19.84
N ASN A 28 6.45 35.85 18.93
CA ASN A 28 7.87 36.22 19.10
C ASN A 28 8.57 35.51 20.27
N LEU A 29 7.97 34.45 20.82
CA LEU A 29 8.57 33.64 21.89
C LEU A 29 9.58 32.65 21.33
N ILE A 30 10.68 32.45 22.08
CA ILE A 30 11.78 31.58 21.66
C ILE A 30 11.59 30.20 22.30
N VAL A 31 11.60 29.15 21.47
CA VAL A 31 11.45 27.76 21.89
C VAL A 31 12.68 26.95 21.45
N PRO A 32 13.31 26.18 22.37
CA PRO A 32 14.39 25.27 21.99
C PRO A 32 13.87 24.13 21.09
N LYS A 33 14.58 23.83 19.99
CA LYS A 33 14.23 22.72 19.08
C LYS A 33 15.10 21.46 19.30
N PHE A 34 16.11 21.50 20.18
CA PHE A 34 16.84 20.31 20.61
C PHE A 34 16.14 19.61 21.78
N GLN A 35 15.94 18.29 21.68
CA GLN A 35 15.12 17.52 22.62
C GLN A 35 15.51 17.72 24.09
N ILE A 36 16.77 17.56 24.44
CA ILE A 36 17.24 17.69 25.83
C ILE A 36 17.05 19.12 26.37
N GLU A 37 17.33 20.12 25.55
CA GLU A 37 17.17 21.52 25.92
C GLU A 37 15.69 21.87 26.04
N ASN A 38 14.87 21.39 25.11
CA ASN A 38 13.43 21.59 25.12
C ASN A 38 12.80 20.96 26.38
N ILE A 39 13.19 19.74 26.77
CA ILE A 39 12.68 19.08 27.98
C ILE A 39 13.05 19.89 29.23
N ARG A 40 14.30 20.34 29.34
CA ARG A 40 14.73 21.16 30.48
C ARG A 40 14.00 22.50 30.51
N TRP A 41 13.87 23.14 29.38
CA TRP A 41 13.17 24.42 29.25
C TRP A 41 11.69 24.27 29.64
N ARG A 42 10.98 23.25 29.14
CA ARG A 42 9.59 22.93 29.54
C ARG A 42 9.46 22.73 31.05
N GLY A 43 10.35 21.95 31.63
CA GLY A 43 10.36 21.69 33.08
C GLY A 43 10.53 22.98 33.90
N ASN A 44 11.46 23.87 33.51
CA ASN A 44 11.67 25.17 34.17
C ASN A 44 10.44 26.08 33.98
N LEU A 45 9.87 26.14 32.77
CA LEU A 45 8.69 26.95 32.47
C LEU A 45 7.49 26.51 33.32
N LEU A 46 7.21 25.20 33.37
CA LEU A 46 6.11 24.65 34.18
C LEU A 46 6.31 24.91 35.67
N LYS A 47 7.53 24.75 36.18
CA LYS A 47 7.87 25.05 37.59
C LYS A 47 7.66 26.54 37.91
N SER A 48 8.05 27.43 37.00
CA SER A 48 7.81 28.88 37.18
C SER A 48 6.34 29.23 37.14
N ALA A 49 5.59 28.59 36.25
CA ALA A 49 4.15 28.82 36.12
C ALA A 49 3.28 28.21 37.23
N GLU A 50 3.80 27.26 38.02
CA GLU A 50 3.04 26.50 39.02
C GLU A 50 2.28 27.39 40.01
N LYS A 51 2.91 28.50 40.44
CA LYS A 51 2.35 29.45 41.44
C LYS A 51 2.15 30.87 40.89
N ASP A 52 2.46 31.09 39.59
CA ASP A 52 2.35 32.40 38.95
C ASP A 52 1.15 32.46 38.00
N LEU A 53 0.02 32.94 38.52
CA LEU A 53 -1.23 33.10 37.76
C LEU A 53 -1.12 34.07 36.60
N ILE A 54 -0.22 35.05 36.67
CA ILE A 54 -0.01 35.99 35.56
C ILE A 54 0.70 35.25 34.42
N LEU A 55 1.78 34.52 34.75
CA LEU A 55 2.49 33.70 33.77
C LEU A 55 1.58 32.63 33.13
N GLN A 56 0.72 31.97 33.94
CA GLN A 56 -0.26 31.00 33.40
C GLN A 56 -1.19 31.67 32.38
N ARG A 57 -1.74 32.83 32.71
CA ARG A 57 -2.62 33.59 31.80
C ARG A 57 -1.91 33.97 30.51
N ASP A 58 -0.66 34.47 30.62
CA ASP A 58 0.10 34.91 29.48
C ASP A 58 0.52 33.73 28.57
N LEU A 59 0.85 32.58 29.16
CA LEU A 59 1.09 31.34 28.43
C LEU A 59 -0.18 30.82 27.72
N LEU A 60 -1.34 30.90 28.37
CA LEU A 60 -2.63 30.55 27.72
C LEU A 60 -2.94 31.47 26.53
N ALA A 61 -2.65 32.78 26.67
CA ALA A 61 -2.82 33.74 25.59
C ALA A 61 -1.88 33.41 24.41
N ALA A 62 -0.61 33.14 24.67
CA ALA A 62 0.36 32.76 23.65
C ALA A 62 -0.03 31.44 22.95
N CYS A 63 -0.50 30.44 23.69
CA CYS A 63 -0.99 29.18 23.14
C CYS A 63 -2.26 29.34 22.28
N ARG A 64 -3.12 30.27 22.64
CA ARG A 64 -4.31 30.60 21.85
C ARG A 64 -3.94 31.28 20.53
N GLU A 65 -2.96 32.14 20.55
CA GLU A 65 -2.46 32.87 19.37
C GLU A 65 -1.69 31.94 18.41
N SER A 66 -0.87 31.04 18.95
CA SER A 66 -0.03 30.14 18.17
C SER A 66 -0.16 28.67 18.56
N GLN A 67 -0.71 27.89 17.64
CA GLN A 67 -0.73 26.44 17.79
C GLN A 67 0.70 25.85 17.81
N LEU A 68 1.62 26.41 17.02
CA LEU A 68 3.00 25.96 16.96
C LEU A 68 3.75 26.20 18.29
N PHE A 69 3.49 27.34 18.93
CA PHE A 69 4.01 27.60 20.27
C PHE A 69 3.48 26.57 21.27
N TRP A 70 2.14 26.34 21.27
CA TRP A 70 1.52 25.33 22.15
C TRP A 70 2.10 23.92 21.94
N ILE A 71 2.21 23.48 20.67
CA ILE A 71 2.74 22.15 20.34
C ILE A 71 4.17 21.99 20.83
N ASN A 72 5.05 22.92 20.46
CA ASN A 72 6.47 22.83 20.77
C ASN A 72 6.77 23.06 22.26
N THR A 73 5.80 23.53 23.05
CA THR A 73 5.92 23.83 24.49
C THR A 73 5.25 22.80 25.38
N PHE A 74 4.04 22.36 25.05
CA PHE A 74 3.21 21.57 25.97
C PHE A 74 2.88 20.17 25.49
N VAL A 75 2.89 19.90 24.17
CA VAL A 75 2.48 18.59 23.65
C VAL A 75 3.58 17.56 23.77
N TRP A 76 3.18 16.36 24.19
CA TRP A 76 4.01 15.16 24.22
C TRP A 76 3.45 14.11 23.29
N THR A 77 4.33 13.28 22.72
CA THR A 77 3.98 12.14 21.87
C THR A 77 4.52 10.84 22.44
N TYR A 78 3.93 9.73 22.01
CA TYR A 78 4.33 8.40 22.43
C TYR A 78 4.95 7.63 21.27
N HIS A 79 6.16 7.11 21.48
CA HIS A 79 6.88 6.25 20.53
C HIS A 79 7.33 4.96 21.21
N GLN A 80 6.80 3.83 20.79
CA GLN A 80 7.16 2.53 21.37
C GLN A 80 8.51 2.00 20.89
N PHE A 81 8.97 2.46 19.74
CA PHE A 81 10.17 1.95 19.09
C PHE A 81 11.08 3.08 18.62
N ASP A 82 12.37 2.92 18.90
CA ASP A 82 13.45 3.68 18.27
C ASP A 82 14.01 2.90 17.08
N VAL A 83 14.82 3.57 16.26
CA VAL A 83 15.58 2.94 15.19
C VAL A 83 17.04 2.88 15.59
N ASN A 84 17.59 1.68 15.69
CA ASN A 84 19.01 1.49 15.94
C ASN A 84 19.82 2.15 14.81
N PRO A 85 20.67 3.16 15.10
CA PRO A 85 21.37 3.93 14.08
C PRO A 85 22.36 3.10 13.26
N PHE A 86 22.89 2.01 13.84
CA PHE A 86 23.86 1.14 13.17
C PHE A 86 23.20 0.08 12.32
N THR A 87 22.15 -0.57 12.83
CA THR A 87 21.48 -1.68 12.13
C THR A 87 20.24 -1.26 11.37
N GLY A 88 19.63 -0.09 11.71
CA GLY A 88 18.37 0.41 11.21
C GLY A 88 17.16 -0.46 11.55
N LYS A 89 17.33 -1.43 12.45
CA LYS A 89 16.22 -2.24 12.96
C LYS A 89 15.47 -1.47 14.04
N ARG A 90 14.18 -1.74 14.17
CA ARG A 90 13.40 -1.23 15.31
C ARG A 90 13.89 -1.90 16.59
N ILE A 91 14.07 -1.10 17.61
CA ILE A 91 14.39 -1.51 18.98
C ILE A 91 13.38 -0.87 19.91
N GLU A 92 13.20 -1.41 21.08
CA GLU A 92 12.36 -0.80 22.11
C GLU A 92 12.89 0.60 22.44
N ALA A 93 11.98 1.58 22.51
CA ALA A 93 12.36 2.95 22.84
C ALA A 93 12.81 3.02 24.30
N LYS A 94 14.00 3.56 24.53
CA LYS A 94 14.48 3.82 25.90
C LYS A 94 13.64 4.89 26.60
N GLN A 95 13.13 5.84 25.83
CA GLN A 95 12.27 6.94 26.29
C GLN A 95 11.03 6.97 25.39
N PRO A 96 9.92 6.31 25.77
CA PRO A 96 8.72 6.28 24.93
C PRO A 96 7.95 7.61 24.91
N HIS A 97 8.13 8.46 25.93
CA HIS A 97 7.49 9.76 26.07
C HIS A 97 8.42 10.85 25.54
N ASN A 98 8.06 11.46 24.41
CA ASN A 98 8.88 12.46 23.77
C ASN A 98 8.13 13.79 23.63
N PRO A 99 8.79 14.95 23.85
CA PRO A 99 8.17 16.23 23.53
C PRO A 99 7.88 16.27 22.03
N PHE A 100 6.73 16.80 21.64
CA PHE A 100 6.49 17.07 20.24
C PHE A 100 7.28 18.32 19.84
N ILE A 101 8.37 18.11 19.14
CA ILE A 101 9.18 19.16 18.53
C ILE A 101 8.96 19.04 17.04
N SER A 102 8.17 19.96 16.48
CA SER A 102 7.81 19.93 15.07
C SER A 102 9.00 20.22 14.15
N TRP A 103 8.98 19.62 12.97
CA TRP A 103 9.92 19.87 11.88
C TRP A 103 9.37 20.95 10.97
N GLU A 104 10.20 21.58 10.16
CA GLU A 104 9.81 22.64 9.24
C GLU A 104 8.61 22.27 8.36
N ILE A 105 8.63 21.06 7.77
CA ILE A 105 7.49 20.57 6.95
C ILE A 105 6.22 20.38 7.77
N GLN A 106 6.32 20.01 9.05
CA GLN A 106 5.16 19.92 9.94
C GLN A 106 4.69 21.33 10.36
N ASP A 107 5.59 22.28 10.57
CA ASP A 107 5.23 23.68 10.83
C ASP A 107 4.42 24.23 9.64
N ASN A 108 4.85 23.94 8.41
CA ASN A 108 4.12 24.30 7.20
C ASN A 108 2.74 23.63 7.12
N LEU A 109 2.63 22.34 7.50
CA LEU A 109 1.35 21.64 7.57
C LEU A 109 0.38 22.28 8.56
N PHE A 110 0.85 22.69 9.75
CA PHE A 110 0.02 23.37 10.73
C PHE A 110 -0.45 24.75 10.24
N ASN A 111 0.41 25.49 9.57
CA ASN A 111 0.04 26.75 8.94
C ASN A 111 -1.00 26.55 7.83
N GLU A 112 -0.86 25.47 7.04
CA GLU A 112 -1.84 25.15 6.00
C GLU A 112 -3.19 24.74 6.58
N PHE A 113 -3.23 24.00 7.70
CA PHE A 113 -4.48 23.72 8.41
C PHE A 113 -5.22 25.01 8.81
N GLU A 114 -4.50 25.99 9.37
CA GLU A 114 -5.12 27.26 9.73
C GLU A 114 -5.63 28.05 8.51
N LEU A 115 -4.87 28.03 7.42
CA LEU A 115 -5.25 28.69 6.18
C LEU A 115 -6.51 28.04 5.59
N CYS A 116 -6.53 26.72 5.43
CA CYS A 116 -7.68 25.99 4.92
C CYS A 116 -8.92 26.21 5.78
N LEU A 117 -8.77 26.19 7.12
CA LEU A 117 -9.88 26.49 8.03
C LEU A 117 -10.42 27.92 7.87
N LYS A 118 -9.54 28.89 7.65
CA LYS A 118 -9.92 30.31 7.47
C LYS A 118 -10.70 30.53 6.18
N VAL A 119 -10.33 29.83 5.10
CA VAL A 119 -10.99 29.99 3.79
C VAL A 119 -12.11 28.98 3.54
N GLY A 120 -12.25 27.95 4.38
CA GLY A 120 -13.28 26.92 4.26
C GLY A 120 -12.95 25.87 3.18
N GLU A 121 -11.68 25.55 2.99
CA GLU A 121 -11.23 24.55 2.03
C GLU A 121 -10.81 23.24 2.71
N ASP A 122 -10.96 22.14 1.99
CA ASP A 122 -10.51 20.83 2.42
C ASP A 122 -9.02 20.65 2.17
N ILE A 123 -8.35 19.84 3.01
CA ILE A 123 -6.94 19.50 2.83
C ILE A 123 -6.74 17.97 2.82
N LEU A 124 -6.01 17.48 1.83
CA LEU A 124 -5.58 16.10 1.71
C LEU A 124 -4.07 16.00 1.95
N ILE A 125 -3.68 15.22 2.96
CA ILE A 125 -2.27 15.01 3.29
C ILE A 125 -1.74 13.85 2.45
N ASP A 126 -0.99 14.17 1.40
CA ASP A 126 -0.29 13.18 0.58
C ASP A 126 1.05 12.84 1.22
N LYS A 127 1.16 11.67 1.83
CA LYS A 127 2.28 11.41 2.74
C LYS A 127 2.98 10.08 2.54
N SER A 128 4.26 10.09 2.84
CA SER A 128 5.02 8.90 3.19
C SER A 128 4.61 8.37 4.56
N ARG A 129 4.86 7.11 4.80
CA ARG A 129 4.62 6.48 6.10
C ARG A 129 5.55 7.02 7.20
N ASP A 130 5.05 7.06 8.45
CA ASP A 130 5.80 7.48 9.64
C ASP A 130 6.34 8.93 9.53
N MET A 131 5.47 9.86 9.09
CA MET A 131 5.74 11.31 9.01
C MET A 131 5.07 12.12 10.14
N GLY A 132 4.45 11.45 11.10
CA GLY A 132 3.77 12.12 12.23
C GLY A 132 2.41 12.75 11.90
N ALA A 133 1.86 12.52 10.69
CA ALA A 133 0.63 13.19 10.24
C ALA A 133 -0.59 12.97 11.16
N SER A 134 -0.83 11.74 11.66
CA SER A 134 -1.96 11.50 12.57
C SER A 134 -1.81 12.27 13.88
N TRP A 135 -0.58 12.41 14.42
CA TRP A 135 -0.34 13.28 15.56
C TRP A 135 -0.57 14.75 15.23
N ALA A 136 -0.14 15.22 14.04
CA ALA A 136 -0.39 16.59 13.61
C ALA A 136 -1.89 16.90 13.51
N CYS A 137 -2.68 16.01 12.89
CA CYS A 137 -4.14 16.17 12.83
C CYS A 137 -4.77 16.23 14.22
N ILE A 138 -4.40 15.30 15.11
CA ILE A 138 -4.91 15.26 16.49
C ILE A 138 -4.52 16.51 17.27
N CYS A 139 -3.28 16.99 17.15
CA CYS A 139 -2.84 18.22 17.81
C CYS A 139 -3.63 19.44 17.31
N PHE A 140 -3.90 19.53 16.01
CA PHE A 140 -4.70 20.63 15.46
C PHE A 140 -6.15 20.62 16.01
N LEU A 141 -6.83 19.48 15.99
CA LEU A 141 -8.17 19.35 16.55
C LEU A 141 -8.19 19.61 18.07
N HIS A 142 -7.19 19.11 18.79
CA HIS A 142 -7.04 19.34 20.22
C HIS A 142 -6.82 20.82 20.57
N TRP A 143 -6.00 21.52 19.76
CA TRP A 143 -5.79 22.95 19.89
C TRP A 143 -7.08 23.74 19.67
N LEU A 144 -7.87 23.42 18.64
CA LEU A 144 -9.17 24.02 18.41
C LEU A 144 -10.13 23.77 19.57
N TRP A 145 -10.16 22.55 20.10
CA TRP A 145 -10.98 22.16 21.24
C TRP A 145 -10.59 22.92 22.53
N LEU A 146 -9.29 23.14 22.76
CA LEU A 146 -8.81 23.87 23.94
C LEU A 146 -9.07 25.38 23.84
N PHE A 147 -8.78 25.99 22.69
CA PHE A 147 -8.61 27.44 22.60
C PHE A 147 -9.66 28.15 21.75
N ARG A 148 -10.40 27.47 20.89
CA ARG A 148 -11.45 28.07 20.05
C ARG A 148 -12.84 27.74 20.60
N PRO A 149 -13.59 28.73 21.11
CA PRO A 149 -14.92 28.48 21.68
C PRO A 149 -15.91 27.87 20.67
N HIS A 150 -16.81 27.02 21.17
CA HIS A 150 -17.90 26.39 20.43
C HIS A 150 -17.49 25.60 19.19
N SER A 151 -16.26 25.06 19.18
CA SER A 151 -15.79 24.21 18.09
C SER A 151 -16.43 22.82 18.16
N GLN A 152 -17.20 22.47 17.12
CA GLN A 152 -17.80 21.15 16.95
C GLN A 152 -16.91 20.36 15.99
N LEU A 153 -16.19 19.36 16.49
CA LEU A 153 -15.18 18.60 15.77
C LEU A 153 -15.62 17.14 15.65
N LEU A 154 -15.25 16.48 14.55
CA LEU A 154 -15.55 15.06 14.34
C LEU A 154 -14.31 14.34 13.86
N GLU A 155 -14.02 13.19 14.43
CA GLU A 155 -12.94 12.30 14.03
C GLU A 155 -13.47 10.97 13.55
N MET A 156 -13.03 10.55 12.37
CA MET A 156 -13.49 9.34 11.73
C MET A 156 -12.33 8.44 11.33
N SER A 157 -12.49 7.15 11.56
CA SER A 157 -11.59 6.13 11.04
C SER A 157 -12.36 4.89 10.60
N ARG A 158 -11.70 3.97 9.90
CA ARG A 158 -12.33 2.80 9.26
C ARG A 158 -13.05 1.83 10.20
N VAL A 159 -12.65 1.76 11.47
CA VAL A 159 -13.26 0.90 12.50
C VAL A 159 -13.27 1.62 13.85
N LYS A 160 -14.23 1.26 14.72
CA LYS A 160 -14.43 1.88 16.04
C LYS A 160 -13.17 1.84 16.92
N GLU A 161 -12.42 0.74 16.88
CA GLU A 161 -11.21 0.53 17.68
C GLU A 161 -10.07 1.49 17.27
N TYR A 162 -10.11 2.05 16.06
CA TYR A 162 -9.16 3.09 15.64
C TYR A 162 -9.64 4.49 15.95
N VAL A 163 -10.93 4.66 16.20
CA VAL A 163 -11.46 5.93 16.72
C VAL A 163 -11.22 6.02 18.21
N ASP A 164 -11.72 5.07 18.99
CA ASP A 164 -11.62 5.10 20.46
C ASP A 164 -11.45 3.70 21.06
N GLN A 165 -10.26 3.43 21.59
CA GLN A 165 -9.94 2.21 22.34
C GLN A 165 -8.88 2.51 23.40
N THR A 166 -9.22 2.22 24.66
CA THR A 166 -8.32 2.43 25.79
C THR A 166 -7.02 1.66 25.65
N GLY A 167 -5.89 2.33 25.91
CA GLY A 167 -4.55 1.73 25.86
C GLY A 167 -4.02 1.49 24.45
N ASN A 168 -4.81 1.73 23.41
CA ASN A 168 -4.38 1.58 22.02
C ASN A 168 -3.95 2.92 21.43
N MET A 169 -2.64 3.20 21.41
CA MET A 169 -2.10 4.46 20.84
C MET A 169 -2.32 4.64 19.33
N LYS A 170 -2.91 3.66 18.63
CA LYS A 170 -3.38 3.82 17.25
C LYS A 170 -4.72 4.56 17.21
N ALA A 171 -5.54 4.45 18.28
CA ALA A 171 -6.83 5.12 18.36
C ALA A 171 -6.66 6.65 18.46
N LEU A 172 -7.56 7.39 17.82
CA LEU A 172 -7.51 8.86 17.75
C LEU A 172 -7.73 9.44 19.14
N PHE A 173 -8.80 9.04 19.83
CA PHE A 173 -9.11 9.51 21.17
C PHE A 173 -8.06 9.16 22.23
N GLN A 174 -7.36 8.03 22.08
CA GLN A 174 -6.27 7.69 23.01
C GLN A 174 -5.11 8.70 22.92
N LYS A 175 -4.91 9.34 21.76
CA LYS A 175 -3.92 10.41 21.62
C LYS A 175 -4.38 11.71 22.30
N HIS A 176 -5.69 12.04 22.24
CA HIS A 176 -6.25 13.16 23.00
C HIS A 176 -6.12 12.94 24.52
N ASP A 177 -6.48 11.73 24.99
CA ASP A 177 -6.30 11.34 26.39
C ASP A 177 -4.83 11.47 26.82
N TYR A 178 -3.91 11.09 25.92
CA TYR A 178 -2.48 11.20 26.17
C TYR A 178 -1.99 12.67 26.21
N ILE A 179 -2.50 13.53 25.35
CA ILE A 179 -2.20 14.97 25.40
C ILE A 179 -2.67 15.55 26.75
N ASN A 180 -3.93 15.28 27.14
CA ASN A 180 -4.50 15.75 28.40
C ASN A 180 -3.71 15.28 29.62
N LEU A 181 -3.13 14.08 29.59
CA LEU A 181 -2.29 13.55 30.67
C LEU A 181 -1.04 14.41 30.93
N TRP A 182 -0.47 15.01 29.87
CA TRP A 182 0.75 15.80 29.94
C TRP A 182 0.53 17.31 30.06
N LEU A 183 -0.71 17.78 29.85
CA LEU A 183 -1.03 19.20 30.03
C LEU A 183 -1.04 19.57 31.52
N PRO A 184 -0.54 20.76 31.88
CA PRO A 184 -0.66 21.25 33.24
C PRO A 184 -2.14 21.45 33.62
N GLU A 185 -2.45 21.29 34.90
CA GLU A 185 -3.85 21.34 35.43
C GLU A 185 -4.54 22.65 35.05
N TRP A 186 -3.85 23.78 35.16
CA TRP A 186 -4.37 25.10 34.85
C TRP A 186 -4.71 25.34 33.35
N MET A 187 -4.22 24.47 32.45
CA MET A 187 -4.54 24.53 31.01
C MET A 187 -5.63 23.52 30.63
N ARG A 188 -5.76 22.44 31.37
CA ARG A 188 -6.65 21.35 31.05
C ARG A 188 -8.07 21.63 31.56
N PRO A 189 -9.12 21.42 30.74
CA PRO A 189 -10.50 21.44 31.20
C PRO A 189 -10.77 20.38 32.28
N PRO A 190 -11.73 20.59 33.18
CA PRO A 190 -12.05 19.64 34.25
C PRO A 190 -12.73 18.38 33.70
N GLU A 191 -12.55 17.27 34.41
CA GLU A 191 -13.26 15.98 34.19
C GLU A 191 -13.13 15.45 32.74
N VAL A 192 -11.94 15.56 32.13
CA VAL A 192 -11.66 15.15 30.73
C VAL A 192 -10.80 13.90 30.63
N PHE A 193 -10.58 13.18 31.71
CA PHE A 193 -9.97 11.86 31.65
C PHE A 193 -11.05 10.80 31.37
N ARG A 194 -10.59 9.71 30.72
CA ARG A 194 -11.49 8.63 30.34
C ARG A 194 -12.30 8.08 31.51
N GLY A 195 -13.61 8.03 31.30
CA GLY A 195 -14.57 7.60 32.33
C GLY A 195 -15.08 8.71 33.26
N GLU A 196 -14.52 9.92 33.12
CA GLU A 196 -15.06 11.11 33.78
C GLU A 196 -16.21 11.71 32.96
N LYS A 197 -16.93 12.67 33.58
CA LYS A 197 -18.19 13.23 33.07
C LYS A 197 -18.07 13.79 31.66
N ASN A 198 -16.95 14.47 31.34
CA ASN A 198 -16.74 15.18 30.11
C ASN A 198 -15.95 14.33 29.08
N ARG A 199 -15.63 13.06 29.37
CA ARG A 199 -14.94 12.13 28.50
C ARG A 199 -15.57 10.75 28.47
N SER A 200 -16.59 10.58 27.65
CA SER A 200 -17.25 9.31 27.41
C SER A 200 -16.68 8.61 26.14
N ILE A 201 -17.21 7.45 25.75
CA ILE A 201 -16.79 6.75 24.54
C ILE A 201 -17.08 7.63 23.32
N MET A 202 -16.04 7.86 22.49
CA MET A 202 -16.12 8.67 21.25
C MET A 202 -16.66 10.09 21.47
N HIS A 203 -16.51 10.65 22.68
CA HIS A 203 -16.95 12.01 22.97
C HIS A 203 -16.06 12.66 24.02
N MET A 204 -15.67 13.91 23.79
CA MET A 204 -14.90 14.73 24.73
C MET A 204 -15.39 16.18 24.70
N LEU A 205 -15.89 16.68 25.82
CA LEU A 205 -16.47 18.00 25.98
C LEU A 205 -15.55 18.92 26.78
N ASN A 206 -15.30 20.12 26.27
CA ASN A 206 -14.69 21.21 27.02
C ASN A 206 -15.79 22.13 27.57
N THR A 207 -16.10 21.97 28.84
CA THR A 207 -17.16 22.75 29.54
C THR A 207 -16.79 24.22 29.75
N ILE A 208 -15.51 24.59 29.63
CA ILE A 208 -15.05 25.99 29.78
C ILE A 208 -15.46 26.83 28.57
N ASN A 209 -15.41 26.25 27.37
CA ASN A 209 -15.63 27.01 26.12
C ASN A 209 -16.72 26.41 25.20
N GLY A 210 -17.37 25.31 25.61
CA GLY A 210 -18.45 24.68 24.86
C GLY A 210 -18.01 23.90 23.60
N SER A 211 -16.71 23.62 23.45
CA SER A 211 -16.19 22.85 22.30
C SER A 211 -16.25 21.35 22.57
N CYS A 212 -16.55 20.55 21.55
CA CYS A 212 -16.52 19.09 21.67
C CYS A 212 -15.78 18.43 20.51
N ILE A 213 -15.26 17.23 20.78
CA ILE A 213 -14.75 16.30 19.78
C ILE A 213 -15.62 15.04 19.86
N ASP A 214 -16.22 14.66 18.75
CA ASP A 214 -16.96 13.41 18.60
C ASP A 214 -16.21 12.44 17.70
N GLY A 215 -16.49 11.15 17.85
CA GLY A 215 -15.87 10.10 17.05
C GLY A 215 -16.88 9.22 16.37
N GLU A 216 -16.63 8.86 15.12
CA GLU A 216 -17.45 7.91 14.37
C GLU A 216 -16.59 6.93 13.57
N SER A 217 -17.10 5.74 13.35
CA SER A 217 -16.53 4.85 12.32
C SER A 217 -17.18 5.14 10.97
N THR A 218 -16.43 4.90 9.88
CA THR A 218 -16.89 5.14 8.52
C THR A 218 -17.97 4.12 8.10
N THR A 219 -19.21 4.32 8.56
CA THR A 219 -20.42 3.57 8.18
C THR A 219 -21.22 4.39 7.16
N GLU A 220 -22.21 3.75 6.51
CA GLU A 220 -23.02 4.38 5.45
C GLU A 220 -23.82 5.62 5.90
N HIS A 221 -24.06 5.77 7.19
CA HIS A 221 -24.82 6.87 7.79
C HIS A 221 -23.97 7.85 8.61
N ALA A 222 -22.66 7.72 8.56
CA ALA A 222 -21.76 8.54 9.35
C ALA A 222 -21.78 10.02 8.86
N ALA A 223 -21.66 10.95 9.82
CA ALA A 223 -21.72 12.41 9.62
C ALA A 223 -23.05 12.93 9.05
N SER A 224 -24.14 12.17 9.09
CA SER A 224 -25.44 12.64 8.59
C SER A 224 -26.13 13.56 9.62
N GLY A 225 -26.39 14.82 9.23
CA GLY A 225 -27.27 15.74 9.97
C GLY A 225 -26.58 16.73 10.90
N ASP A 226 -25.29 16.60 11.17
CA ASP A 226 -24.53 17.51 12.02
C ASP A 226 -23.73 18.53 11.21
N ARG A 227 -23.52 19.72 11.79
CA ARG A 227 -22.59 20.72 11.23
C ARG A 227 -21.32 20.78 12.07
N ARG A 228 -20.20 20.51 11.44
CA ARG A 228 -18.89 20.44 12.09
C ARG A 228 -17.96 21.54 11.60
N LEU A 229 -17.16 22.08 12.51
CA LEU A 229 -16.10 23.01 12.15
C LEU A 229 -15.00 22.29 11.33
N VAL A 230 -14.55 21.14 11.83
CA VAL A 230 -13.56 20.29 11.15
C VAL A 230 -13.99 18.83 11.25
N ILE A 231 -13.86 18.09 10.15
CA ILE A 231 -13.98 16.63 10.13
C ILE A 231 -12.62 16.03 9.73
N LEU A 232 -12.06 15.17 10.59
CA LEU A 232 -10.87 14.37 10.28
C LEU A 232 -11.30 13.02 9.70
N LEU A 233 -10.85 12.70 8.50
CA LEU A 233 -11.00 11.41 7.83
C LEU A 233 -9.64 10.67 7.86
N ASP A 234 -9.39 9.89 8.93
CA ASP A 234 -8.12 9.16 9.08
C ASP A 234 -8.17 7.79 8.38
N GLU A 235 -7.06 7.40 7.78
CA GLU A 235 -6.93 6.19 6.95
C GLU A 235 -7.94 6.11 5.78
N PHE A 236 -8.33 7.23 5.21
CA PHE A 236 -9.42 7.34 4.23
C PHE A 236 -9.24 6.48 2.97
N ALA A 237 -8.02 6.29 2.47
CA ALA A 237 -7.76 5.43 1.31
C ALA A 237 -8.16 3.95 1.53
N LYS A 238 -8.36 3.54 2.79
CA LYS A 238 -8.76 2.18 3.18
C LYS A 238 -10.25 2.03 3.45
N VAL A 239 -11.02 3.09 3.28
CA VAL A 239 -12.48 3.10 3.49
C VAL A 239 -13.17 2.47 2.29
N LYS A 240 -14.02 1.46 2.51
CA LYS A 240 -14.71 0.71 1.45
C LYS A 240 -15.66 1.60 0.63
N ASN A 241 -16.43 2.46 1.29
CA ASN A 241 -17.45 3.32 0.69
C ASN A 241 -16.98 4.79 0.63
N GLY A 242 -15.73 5.02 0.21
CA GLY A 242 -15.11 6.36 0.21
C GLY A 242 -15.91 7.44 -0.50
N ARG A 243 -16.56 7.10 -1.64
CA ARG A 243 -17.42 8.04 -2.38
C ARG A 243 -18.64 8.50 -1.58
N LEU A 244 -19.31 7.60 -0.86
CA LEU A 244 -20.44 7.95 0.01
C LEU A 244 -19.97 8.82 1.16
N MET A 245 -18.84 8.49 1.78
CA MET A 245 -18.25 9.29 2.86
C MET A 245 -17.87 10.70 2.40
N ARG A 246 -17.22 10.83 1.23
CA ARG A 246 -16.91 12.14 0.64
C ARG A 246 -18.17 12.98 0.43
N SER A 247 -19.24 12.36 -0.10
CA SER A 247 -20.52 13.02 -0.35
C SER A 247 -21.24 13.40 0.95
N ALA A 248 -21.27 12.53 1.96
CA ALA A 248 -21.96 12.77 3.23
C ALA A 248 -21.28 13.86 4.07
N THR A 249 -19.94 13.86 4.11
CA THR A 249 -19.16 14.81 4.93
C THR A 249 -19.03 16.20 4.30
N GLY A 250 -19.21 16.35 2.97
CA GLY A 250 -19.09 17.65 2.29
C GLY A 250 -19.99 18.74 2.86
N PRO A 251 -21.31 18.56 2.88
CA PRO A 251 -22.21 19.56 3.43
C PRO A 251 -22.19 19.67 4.96
N ALA A 252 -21.57 18.69 5.64
CA ALA A 252 -21.53 18.62 7.10
C ALA A 252 -20.35 19.39 7.71
N ALA A 253 -19.29 19.71 6.96
CA ALA A 253 -18.08 20.34 7.47
C ALA A 253 -17.79 21.69 6.84
N LEU A 254 -17.19 22.60 7.62
CA LEU A 254 -16.55 23.78 7.06
C LEU A 254 -15.22 23.40 6.39
N MET A 255 -14.46 22.51 7.00
CA MET A 255 -13.17 21.99 6.52
C MET A 255 -13.07 20.49 6.79
N ARG A 256 -12.53 19.73 5.84
CA ARG A 256 -12.16 18.33 6.05
C ARG A 256 -10.65 18.14 5.97
N ILE A 257 -10.12 17.29 6.84
CA ILE A 257 -8.73 16.86 6.79
C ILE A 257 -8.74 15.40 6.36
N ILE A 258 -8.18 15.10 5.20
CA ILE A 258 -8.11 13.76 4.65
C ILE A 258 -6.69 13.21 4.85
N ASN A 259 -6.52 12.28 5.80
CA ASN A 259 -5.22 11.71 6.15
C ASN A 259 -5.17 10.23 5.79
N SER A 260 -4.26 9.86 4.89
CA SER A 260 -4.00 8.45 4.54
C SER A 260 -2.66 8.27 3.86
N THR A 261 -2.15 7.05 3.83
CA THR A 261 -1.19 6.61 2.81
C THR A 261 -1.97 6.08 1.61
N VAL A 262 -1.42 6.22 0.41
CA VAL A 262 -2.03 5.71 -0.82
C VAL A 262 -2.20 4.19 -0.77
N VAL A 263 -3.23 3.68 -1.41
CA VAL A 263 -3.51 2.23 -1.49
C VAL A 263 -3.53 1.77 -2.94
N SER A 264 -4.31 2.43 -3.78
CA SER A 264 -4.39 2.18 -5.22
C SER A 264 -5.07 3.35 -5.95
N PRO A 265 -4.85 3.51 -7.27
CA PRO A 265 -5.43 4.61 -8.06
C PRO A 265 -6.97 4.57 -8.11
N GLY A 266 -7.59 3.41 -7.88
CA GLY A 266 -9.03 3.24 -7.89
C GLY A 266 -9.76 3.72 -6.64
N THR A 267 -9.04 4.07 -5.57
CA THR A 267 -9.64 4.56 -4.31
C THR A 267 -10.21 5.96 -4.47
N GLU A 268 -11.22 6.31 -3.67
CA GLU A 268 -11.76 7.67 -3.64
C GLU A 268 -10.72 8.69 -3.17
N TYR A 269 -9.80 8.28 -2.31
CA TYR A 269 -8.64 9.08 -1.90
C TYR A 269 -7.79 9.50 -3.10
N SER A 270 -7.38 8.54 -3.96
CA SER A 270 -6.58 8.84 -5.15
C SER A 270 -7.32 9.71 -6.16
N LYS A 271 -8.63 9.49 -6.33
CA LYS A 271 -9.47 10.34 -7.19
C LYS A 271 -9.51 11.76 -6.65
N TRP A 272 -9.77 11.91 -5.36
CA TRP A 272 -9.85 13.21 -4.70
C TRP A 272 -8.52 13.97 -4.73
N LYS A 273 -7.40 13.26 -4.52
CA LYS A 273 -6.05 13.80 -4.67
C LYS A 273 -5.80 14.42 -6.06
N ASN A 274 -6.35 13.82 -7.12
CA ASN A 274 -6.03 14.15 -8.51
C ASN A 274 -7.11 14.97 -9.23
N ASP A 275 -8.27 15.24 -8.62
CA ASP A 275 -9.38 15.95 -9.28
C ASP A 275 -9.35 17.47 -9.14
N GLY A 276 -8.39 18.02 -8.40
CA GLY A 276 -8.19 19.45 -8.24
C GLY A 276 -9.20 20.15 -7.33
N THR A 277 -10.03 19.40 -6.57
CA THR A 277 -11.07 19.96 -5.69
C THR A 277 -10.67 20.04 -4.22
N VAL A 278 -9.42 19.73 -3.89
CA VAL A 278 -8.88 19.72 -2.53
C VAL A 278 -7.45 20.25 -2.53
N VAL A 279 -7.06 20.96 -1.48
CA VAL A 279 -5.66 21.34 -1.27
C VAL A 279 -4.86 20.09 -0.96
N VAL A 280 -3.87 19.75 -1.80
CA VAL A 280 -3.01 18.59 -1.59
C VAL A 280 -1.71 19.04 -0.93
N PHE A 281 -1.48 18.61 0.31
CA PHE A 281 -0.26 18.91 1.05
C PHE A 281 0.71 17.73 1.00
N PRO A 282 1.89 17.87 0.36
CA PRO A 282 2.90 16.81 0.31
C PRO A 282 3.67 16.74 1.63
N LEU A 283 3.61 15.59 2.31
CA LEU A 283 4.34 15.31 3.54
C LEU A 283 5.27 14.12 3.32
N MET A 284 6.39 14.37 2.64
CA MET A 284 7.24 13.33 2.07
C MET A 284 8.45 12.99 2.94
N TRP A 285 8.92 11.75 2.83
CA TRP A 285 10.03 11.22 3.61
C TRP A 285 11.35 12.02 3.45
N TRP A 286 11.56 12.63 2.30
CA TRP A 286 12.79 13.43 2.05
C TRP A 286 12.81 14.75 2.82
N ASP A 287 11.68 15.18 3.37
CA ASP A 287 11.58 16.36 4.24
C ASP A 287 11.68 15.99 5.74
N HIS A 288 11.80 14.69 6.05
CA HIS A 288 12.03 14.22 7.41
C HIS A 288 13.51 14.37 7.79
N PRO A 289 13.85 14.94 8.96
CA PRO A 289 15.24 15.22 9.35
C PRO A 289 16.19 14.03 9.25
N ASP A 290 15.73 12.83 9.65
CA ASP A 290 16.58 11.63 9.63
C ASP A 290 16.48 10.85 8.33
N LYS A 291 15.26 10.73 7.75
CA LYS A 291 15.05 9.95 6.53
C LYS A 291 15.64 10.64 5.31
N GLY A 292 15.53 11.98 5.24
CA GLY A 292 16.07 12.81 4.18
C GLY A 292 17.56 13.11 4.29
N LYS A 293 18.21 12.77 5.40
CA LYS A 293 19.63 13.05 5.60
C LYS A 293 20.49 12.39 4.51
N GLY A 294 21.34 13.21 3.85
CA GLY A 294 22.18 12.75 2.74
C GLY A 294 21.39 12.39 1.48
N ARG A 295 20.23 13.02 1.26
CA ARG A 295 19.42 12.82 0.04
C ARG A 295 20.16 13.28 -1.21
N TYR A 296 19.94 12.55 -2.31
CA TYR A 296 20.49 12.83 -3.62
C TYR A 296 19.48 12.46 -4.70
N VAL A 297 19.72 12.93 -5.93
CA VAL A 297 18.87 12.63 -7.09
C VAL A 297 19.60 11.67 -7.99
N GLU A 298 18.94 10.57 -8.36
CA GLU A 298 19.44 9.57 -9.29
C GLU A 298 18.48 9.40 -10.46
N GLN A 299 19.01 9.29 -11.67
CA GLN A 299 18.22 8.99 -12.85
C GLN A 299 18.18 7.48 -13.08
N ASP A 300 16.98 6.92 -13.21
CA ASP A 300 16.83 5.52 -13.59
C ASP A 300 17.40 5.30 -15.01
N SER A 301 18.31 4.35 -15.13
CA SER A 301 19.05 4.10 -16.38
C SER A 301 18.15 3.69 -17.56
N ILE A 302 17.00 3.07 -17.27
CA ILE A 302 16.07 2.51 -18.25
C ILE A 302 14.94 3.50 -18.54
N THR A 303 14.19 3.88 -17.51
CA THR A 303 13.00 4.74 -17.65
C THR A 303 13.36 6.21 -17.81
N LYS A 304 14.62 6.59 -17.54
CA LYS A 304 15.10 7.98 -17.51
C LYS A 304 14.36 8.88 -16.48
N ALA A 305 13.52 8.31 -15.66
CA ALA A 305 12.85 9.02 -14.57
C ALA A 305 13.84 9.42 -13.46
N TRP A 306 13.69 10.62 -12.92
CA TRP A 306 14.47 11.09 -11.80
C TRP A 306 13.82 10.66 -10.49
N LYS A 307 14.62 10.11 -9.57
CA LYS A 307 14.17 9.71 -8.22
C LYS A 307 15.04 10.33 -7.14
N ILE A 308 14.39 10.81 -6.09
CA ILE A 308 15.08 11.25 -4.87
C ILE A 308 15.40 10.00 -4.06
N LYS A 309 16.63 9.88 -3.59
CA LYS A 309 17.13 8.78 -2.76
C LYS A 309 17.90 9.31 -1.55
N SER A 310 18.09 8.47 -0.54
CA SER A 310 18.95 8.70 0.61
C SER A 310 19.52 7.37 1.11
N PRO A 311 20.53 7.36 1.99
CA PRO A 311 21.00 6.15 2.65
C PRO A 311 19.86 5.38 3.34
N TRP A 312 18.92 6.10 3.98
CA TRP A 312 17.72 5.51 4.59
C TRP A 312 16.81 4.87 3.54
N TYR A 313 16.52 5.58 2.43
CA TYR A 313 15.69 5.08 1.33
C TYR A 313 16.26 3.80 0.73
N ASN A 314 17.56 3.80 0.41
CA ASN A 314 18.25 2.65 -0.19
C ASN A 314 18.21 1.42 0.71
N LYS A 315 18.29 1.62 2.04
CA LYS A 315 18.15 0.54 3.01
C LYS A 315 16.72 -0.02 3.02
N LYS A 316 15.71 0.85 3.04
CA LYS A 316 14.29 0.43 2.99
C LYS A 316 13.94 -0.28 1.69
N ALA A 317 14.51 0.16 0.57
CA ALA A 317 14.30 -0.45 -0.74
C ALA A 317 14.80 -1.91 -0.83
N LYS A 318 15.74 -2.31 0.04
CA LYS A 318 16.19 -3.72 0.12
C LYS A 318 15.20 -4.61 0.89
N ASP A 319 14.45 -4.04 1.83
CA ASP A 319 13.56 -4.76 2.73
C ASP A 319 12.12 -4.87 2.20
N LEU A 320 11.72 -3.95 1.32
CA LEU A 320 10.35 -3.81 0.82
C LEU A 320 10.24 -4.21 -0.66
N SER A 321 9.08 -4.67 -1.06
CA SER A 321 8.76 -4.84 -2.49
C SER A 321 8.61 -3.48 -3.18
N PRO A 322 8.81 -3.37 -4.51
CA PRO A 322 8.60 -2.13 -5.25
C PRO A 322 7.22 -1.49 -5.03
N ASN A 323 6.17 -2.30 -4.96
CA ASN A 323 4.81 -1.82 -4.69
C ASN A 323 4.67 -1.27 -3.25
N GLU A 324 5.32 -1.89 -2.25
CA GLU A 324 5.34 -1.37 -0.88
C GLU A 324 6.12 -0.06 -0.80
N ILE A 325 7.21 0.10 -1.56
CA ILE A 325 7.97 1.35 -1.65
C ILE A 325 7.08 2.44 -2.27
N ALA A 326 6.46 2.18 -3.41
CA ALA A 326 5.58 3.12 -4.07
C ALA A 326 4.43 3.58 -3.14
N ARG A 327 3.82 2.64 -2.41
CA ARG A 327 2.69 2.90 -1.52
C ARG A 327 3.07 3.58 -0.21
N GLU A 328 4.08 3.04 0.48
CA GLU A 328 4.36 3.42 1.87
C GLU A 328 5.43 4.53 1.97
N ILE A 329 6.28 4.65 0.95
CA ILE A 329 7.41 5.59 0.96
C ILE A 329 7.20 6.71 -0.06
N ASP A 330 6.98 6.36 -1.34
CA ASP A 330 6.95 7.34 -2.42
C ASP A 330 5.58 8.03 -2.56
N ALA A 331 4.54 7.57 -1.86
CA ALA A 331 3.15 8.06 -1.95
C ALA A 331 2.64 8.13 -3.41
N ASN A 332 3.14 7.22 -4.25
CA ASN A 332 2.85 7.17 -5.68
C ASN A 332 1.71 6.19 -5.94
N ASP A 333 0.51 6.72 -6.12
CA ASP A 333 -0.70 5.94 -6.36
C ASP A 333 -0.76 5.33 -7.78
N LEU A 334 -0.12 5.93 -8.76
CA LEU A 334 -0.05 5.41 -10.13
C LEU A 334 0.80 4.13 -10.19
N GLU A 335 1.91 4.08 -9.46
CA GLU A 335 2.73 2.88 -9.34
C GLU A 335 2.13 1.82 -8.39
N THR A 336 1.19 2.20 -7.53
CA THR A 336 0.45 1.26 -6.66
C THR A 336 -0.72 0.60 -7.38
N GLY A 337 -0.92 0.81 -8.65
CA GLY A 337 -2.05 0.42 -9.49
C GLY A 337 -2.96 -0.68 -8.95
N SER A 338 -4.21 -0.71 -9.33
CA SER A 338 -5.14 -1.84 -9.07
C SER A 338 -4.61 -3.18 -9.63
N THR A 339 -3.51 -3.13 -10.32
CA THR A 339 -2.67 -4.27 -10.71
C THR A 339 -1.72 -4.58 -9.56
N PHE A 340 -1.74 -5.82 -9.12
CA PHE A 340 -0.76 -6.39 -8.19
C PHE A 340 0.69 -6.29 -8.70
N LEU A 341 0.88 -5.74 -9.89
CA LEU A 341 2.14 -5.58 -10.60
C LEU A 341 2.48 -4.09 -10.69
N THR A 342 3.72 -3.76 -10.39
CA THR A 342 4.25 -2.40 -10.48
C THR A 342 4.40 -2.00 -11.94
N ALA A 343 3.78 -0.91 -12.36
CA ALA A 343 3.83 -0.45 -13.76
C ALA A 343 5.28 -0.29 -14.25
N SER A 344 6.14 0.31 -13.44
CA SER A 344 7.56 0.47 -13.81
C SER A 344 8.30 -0.87 -13.97
N ASN A 345 7.93 -1.93 -13.24
CA ASN A 345 8.50 -3.26 -13.44
C ASN A 345 8.01 -3.89 -14.74
N ILE A 346 6.73 -3.69 -15.08
CA ILE A 346 6.17 -4.14 -16.35
C ILE A 346 6.87 -3.44 -17.51
N ASP A 347 6.95 -2.11 -17.47
CA ASP A 347 7.57 -1.32 -18.54
C ASP A 347 9.04 -1.69 -18.75
N LYS A 348 9.80 -1.83 -17.66
CA LYS A 348 11.21 -2.30 -17.72
C LYS A 348 11.30 -3.71 -18.32
N HIS A 349 10.42 -4.59 -17.87
CA HIS A 349 10.41 -5.97 -18.33
C HIS A 349 10.07 -6.07 -19.83
N ILE A 350 9.06 -5.31 -20.29
CA ILE A 350 8.68 -5.20 -21.71
C ILE A 350 9.84 -4.63 -22.52
N ALA A 351 10.48 -3.56 -22.05
CA ALA A 351 11.60 -2.91 -22.75
C ALA A 351 12.80 -3.85 -22.95
N ILE A 352 13.05 -4.76 -21.99
CA ILE A 352 14.20 -5.68 -22.04
C ILE A 352 13.84 -6.98 -22.78
N PHE A 353 12.68 -7.55 -22.52
CA PHE A 353 12.33 -8.92 -22.91
C PHE A 353 11.14 -9.04 -23.86
N GLY A 354 10.33 -7.96 -23.99
CA GLY A 354 9.15 -7.96 -24.85
C GLY A 354 9.54 -8.13 -26.31
N ARG A 355 8.97 -9.14 -26.99
CA ARG A 355 9.23 -9.41 -28.41
C ARG A 355 8.10 -10.21 -29.04
N ASN A 356 7.96 -10.09 -30.33
CA ASN A 356 7.03 -10.92 -31.10
C ASN A 356 7.45 -12.39 -31.08
N PRO A 357 6.50 -13.34 -31.17
CA PRO A 357 6.81 -14.76 -31.28
C PRO A 357 7.61 -15.05 -32.57
N ILE A 358 8.58 -15.94 -32.48
CA ILE A 358 9.40 -16.40 -33.63
C ILE A 358 8.57 -17.23 -34.59
N SER A 359 7.60 -17.98 -34.06
CA SER A 359 6.73 -18.83 -34.87
C SER A 359 5.37 -19.07 -34.16
N GLN A 360 4.38 -19.40 -34.99
CA GLN A 360 3.06 -19.75 -34.52
C GLN A 360 2.66 -21.14 -35.01
N TRP A 361 1.95 -21.87 -34.15
CA TRP A 361 1.62 -23.28 -34.39
C TRP A 361 0.18 -23.60 -33.99
N ASP A 362 -0.37 -24.61 -34.62
CA ASP A 362 -1.55 -25.34 -34.14
C ASP A 362 -1.12 -26.73 -33.67
N VAL A 363 -1.46 -27.06 -32.43
CA VAL A 363 -1.10 -28.35 -31.80
C VAL A 363 -2.36 -29.00 -31.25
N THR A 364 -2.70 -30.16 -31.79
CA THR A 364 -3.92 -30.93 -31.43
C THR A 364 -3.65 -32.42 -31.43
N LEU A 365 -4.57 -33.21 -30.84
CA LEU A 365 -4.62 -34.64 -31.07
C LEU A 365 -5.14 -34.93 -32.50
N ASN A 366 -4.76 -36.07 -33.07
CA ASN A 366 -5.36 -36.55 -34.30
C ASN A 366 -6.88 -36.69 -34.10
N LYS A 367 -7.66 -36.35 -35.14
CA LYS A 367 -9.13 -36.35 -35.09
C LYS A 367 -9.75 -37.72 -34.80
N ASP A 368 -9.05 -38.81 -35.12
CA ASP A 368 -9.44 -40.19 -34.94
C ASP A 368 -9.20 -40.71 -33.49
N VAL A 369 -8.65 -39.89 -32.63
CA VAL A 369 -8.36 -40.28 -31.23
C VAL A 369 -9.63 -40.16 -30.39
N ALA A 370 -10.21 -41.28 -29.99
CA ALA A 370 -11.30 -41.33 -29.02
C ALA A 370 -10.80 -41.05 -27.59
N ASP A 371 -11.66 -40.45 -26.75
CA ASP A 371 -11.35 -40.05 -25.37
C ASP A 371 -10.74 -41.17 -24.52
N GLU A 372 -11.24 -42.38 -24.66
CA GLU A 372 -10.78 -43.59 -23.96
C GLU A 372 -9.35 -43.96 -24.26
N HIS A 373 -8.81 -43.60 -25.44
CA HIS A 373 -7.45 -43.87 -25.85
C HIS A 373 -6.43 -42.81 -25.35
N ILE A 374 -6.90 -41.64 -24.89
CA ILE A 374 -6.01 -40.54 -24.46
C ILE A 374 -5.14 -40.96 -23.28
N LYS A 375 -5.64 -41.76 -22.35
CA LYS A 375 -4.87 -42.34 -21.22
C LYS A 375 -3.66 -43.11 -21.70
N ASP A 376 -3.81 -43.93 -22.73
CA ASP A 376 -2.70 -44.73 -23.30
C ASP A 376 -1.71 -43.83 -24.05
N ILE A 377 -2.18 -42.81 -24.73
CA ILE A 377 -1.33 -41.82 -25.39
C ILE A 377 -0.46 -41.07 -24.37
N VAL A 378 -1.02 -40.66 -23.24
CA VAL A 378 -0.30 -40.03 -22.12
C VAL A 378 0.72 -40.97 -21.52
N LYS A 379 0.33 -42.21 -21.18
CA LYS A 379 1.19 -43.22 -20.57
C LYS A 379 2.38 -43.59 -21.45
N LYS A 380 2.15 -43.78 -22.75
CA LYS A 380 3.16 -44.17 -23.73
C LYS A 380 3.84 -42.98 -24.43
N ARG A 381 3.44 -41.72 -24.12
CA ARG A 381 3.93 -40.49 -24.74
C ARG A 381 3.93 -40.55 -26.28
N LYS A 382 2.82 -41.02 -26.86
CA LYS A 382 2.72 -41.27 -28.29
C LYS A 382 2.68 -39.95 -29.11
N LEU A 383 3.86 -39.54 -29.60
CA LEU A 383 4.03 -38.32 -30.39
C LEU A 383 3.39 -38.46 -31.78
N ASP A 384 3.31 -39.66 -32.33
CA ASP A 384 2.65 -39.99 -33.60
C ASP A 384 1.14 -39.66 -33.62
N LYS A 385 0.54 -39.51 -32.44
CA LYS A 385 -0.88 -39.11 -32.27
C LYS A 385 -1.08 -37.59 -32.16
N ILE A 386 0.01 -36.81 -32.23
CA ILE A 386 -0.04 -35.35 -32.12
C ILE A 386 0.13 -34.73 -33.52
N VAL A 387 -0.76 -33.83 -33.87
CA VAL A 387 -0.65 -32.98 -35.05
C VAL A 387 -0.11 -31.63 -34.61
N ALA A 388 1.10 -31.27 -35.07
CA ALA A 388 1.70 -29.97 -34.86
C ALA A 388 2.05 -29.36 -36.22
N LYS A 389 1.43 -28.23 -36.56
CA LYS A 389 1.63 -27.53 -37.83
C LYS A 389 2.03 -26.09 -37.61
N ARG A 390 3.08 -25.64 -38.24
CA ARG A 390 3.45 -24.22 -38.31
C ARG A 390 2.47 -23.49 -39.19
N VAL A 391 1.92 -22.38 -38.74
CA VAL A 391 0.92 -21.58 -39.44
C VAL A 391 1.18 -20.09 -39.24
N THR A 392 0.59 -19.24 -40.09
CA THR A 392 0.77 -17.78 -40.00
C THR A 392 -0.07 -17.13 -38.89
N LYS A 393 -1.20 -17.74 -38.51
CA LYS A 393 -2.11 -17.29 -37.44
C LYS A 393 -2.52 -18.50 -36.59
N GLY A 394 -1.59 -18.96 -35.74
CA GLY A 394 -1.79 -20.08 -34.84
C GLY A 394 -2.12 -19.65 -33.42
N LYS A 395 -2.78 -20.53 -32.67
CA LYS A 395 -3.11 -20.30 -31.26
C LYS A 395 -1.94 -20.52 -30.30
N LEU A 396 -0.91 -21.24 -30.71
CA LEU A 396 0.33 -21.45 -29.95
C LEU A 396 1.43 -20.52 -30.46
N TRP A 397 1.84 -19.56 -29.66
CA TRP A 397 2.91 -18.63 -29.90
C TRP A 397 4.20 -19.16 -29.28
N VAL A 398 5.32 -19.13 -30.03
CA VAL A 398 6.62 -19.69 -29.61
C VAL A 398 7.70 -18.63 -29.74
N TRP A 399 8.45 -18.36 -28.66
CA TRP A 399 9.50 -17.36 -28.57
C TRP A 399 10.92 -17.91 -28.63
N VAL A 400 11.08 -19.24 -28.74
CA VAL A 400 12.38 -19.91 -28.82
C VAL A 400 12.50 -20.72 -30.09
N ASN A 401 13.74 -21.00 -30.52
CA ASN A 401 13.97 -21.90 -31.64
C ASN A 401 13.61 -23.34 -31.23
N LEU A 402 12.89 -24.00 -32.09
CA LEU A 402 12.52 -25.41 -31.92
C LEU A 402 13.62 -26.33 -32.47
N ILE A 403 13.86 -27.43 -31.76
CA ILE A 403 14.76 -28.52 -32.18
C ILE A 403 13.90 -29.65 -32.73
N ASN A 404 14.06 -30.01 -33.97
CA ASN A 404 13.25 -31.04 -34.66
C ASN A 404 11.73 -30.79 -34.50
N GLY A 405 11.29 -29.51 -34.60
CA GLY A 405 9.90 -29.10 -34.53
C GLY A 405 9.27 -29.14 -33.12
N ARG A 406 10.08 -29.24 -32.06
CA ARG A 406 9.66 -29.29 -30.66
C ARG A 406 10.52 -28.38 -29.78
N LEU A 407 10.07 -28.15 -28.54
CA LEU A 407 10.92 -27.52 -27.53
C LEU A 407 12.12 -28.40 -27.21
N ASP A 408 13.23 -27.77 -26.79
CA ASP A 408 14.46 -28.48 -26.45
C ASP A 408 14.24 -29.51 -25.32
N GLN A 409 14.49 -30.78 -25.62
CA GLN A 409 14.26 -31.91 -24.69
C GLN A 409 15.31 -32.04 -23.58
N HIS A 410 16.33 -31.18 -23.53
CA HIS A 410 17.30 -31.13 -22.44
C HIS A 410 16.76 -30.39 -21.20
N TYR A 411 15.65 -29.68 -21.34
CA TYR A 411 15.02 -28.93 -20.26
C TYR A 411 13.75 -29.59 -19.74
N ASP A 412 13.37 -29.20 -18.52
CA ASP A 412 12.07 -29.50 -17.93
C ASP A 412 11.15 -28.28 -18.06
N TYR A 413 9.84 -28.53 -18.25
CA TYR A 413 8.87 -27.48 -18.49
C TYR A 413 7.76 -27.47 -17.44
N ILE A 414 7.21 -26.28 -17.21
CA ILE A 414 6.04 -26.05 -16.37
C ILE A 414 4.97 -25.37 -17.23
N VAL A 415 3.74 -25.83 -17.14
CA VAL A 415 2.60 -25.20 -17.79
C VAL A 415 1.67 -24.61 -16.73
N GLY A 416 1.58 -23.28 -16.69
CA GLY A 416 0.58 -22.55 -15.94
C GLY A 416 -0.69 -22.44 -16.79
N ILE A 417 -1.84 -22.75 -16.20
CA ILE A 417 -3.08 -22.92 -16.95
C ILE A 417 -4.18 -22.10 -16.30
N ASP A 418 -4.82 -21.25 -17.09
CA ASP A 418 -6.05 -20.54 -16.76
C ASP A 418 -7.17 -21.01 -17.69
N ILE A 419 -8.28 -21.50 -17.13
CA ILE A 419 -9.39 -22.10 -17.90
C ILE A 419 -10.60 -21.19 -17.90
N SER A 420 -11.02 -20.76 -19.10
CA SER A 420 -12.29 -20.06 -19.33
C SER A 420 -13.43 -21.04 -19.67
N LYS A 421 -14.66 -20.51 -19.72
CA LYS A 421 -15.85 -21.28 -20.17
C LYS A 421 -15.88 -21.53 -21.68
N GLY A 422 -15.00 -20.87 -22.45
CA GLY A 422 -15.00 -20.99 -23.92
C GLY A 422 -16.18 -20.31 -24.61
N GLN A 423 -16.68 -19.21 -24.06
CA GLN A 423 -17.85 -18.47 -24.57
C GLN A 423 -17.47 -17.08 -25.13
N GLY A 424 -16.20 -16.86 -25.47
CA GLY A 424 -15.71 -15.62 -26.08
C GLY A 424 -15.41 -14.47 -25.11
N ALA A 425 -15.79 -14.58 -23.83
CA ALA A 425 -15.62 -13.49 -22.86
C ALA A 425 -14.19 -13.37 -22.32
N SER A 426 -13.45 -14.49 -22.19
CA SER A 426 -12.06 -14.53 -21.74
C SER A 426 -11.33 -15.74 -22.33
N ASN A 427 -10.01 -15.63 -22.47
CA ASN A 427 -9.20 -16.71 -23.02
C ASN A 427 -8.97 -17.84 -22.01
N THR A 428 -8.98 -19.09 -22.51
CA THR A 428 -8.22 -20.18 -21.88
C THR A 428 -6.76 -20.02 -22.30
N VAL A 429 -5.85 -20.04 -21.34
CA VAL A 429 -4.41 -19.81 -21.57
C VAL A 429 -3.57 -20.94 -21.01
N PHE A 430 -2.61 -21.44 -21.82
CA PHE A 430 -1.53 -22.34 -21.40
C PHE A 430 -0.21 -21.63 -21.55
N SER A 431 0.39 -21.18 -20.45
CA SER A 431 1.69 -20.51 -20.41
C SER A 431 2.81 -21.52 -20.12
N ILE A 432 3.70 -21.72 -21.08
CA ILE A 432 4.78 -22.71 -21.01
C ILE A 432 6.08 -22.04 -20.60
N LYS A 433 6.65 -22.47 -19.48
CA LYS A 433 7.89 -21.96 -18.91
C LYS A 433 8.97 -23.02 -18.87
N ASN A 434 10.19 -22.66 -19.29
CA ASN A 434 11.39 -23.42 -19.02
C ASN A 434 11.74 -23.33 -17.52
N ARG A 435 11.83 -24.47 -16.85
CA ARG A 435 12.07 -24.54 -15.41
C ARG A 435 13.46 -24.05 -15.00
N GLN A 436 14.47 -24.31 -15.81
CA GLN A 436 15.86 -23.98 -15.51
C GLN A 436 16.18 -22.50 -15.76
N THR A 437 15.71 -21.94 -16.89
CA THR A 437 16.02 -20.56 -17.26
C THR A 437 15.04 -19.54 -16.71
N GLY A 438 13.84 -19.97 -16.28
CA GLY A 438 12.78 -19.05 -15.90
C GLY A 438 12.04 -18.41 -17.06
N GLU A 439 12.41 -18.71 -18.31
CA GLU A 439 11.89 -18.11 -19.52
C GLU A 439 10.54 -18.71 -19.95
N LYS A 440 9.57 -17.86 -20.28
CA LYS A 440 8.33 -18.22 -20.98
C LYS A 440 8.67 -18.49 -22.43
N VAL A 441 8.62 -19.75 -22.82
CA VAL A 441 9.05 -20.19 -24.15
C VAL A 441 7.93 -20.29 -25.17
N ALA A 442 6.69 -20.51 -24.70
CA ALA A 442 5.51 -20.55 -25.56
C ALA A 442 4.24 -20.21 -24.77
N GLU A 443 3.19 -19.85 -25.49
CA GLU A 443 1.84 -19.62 -24.96
C GLU A 443 0.79 -20.05 -25.96
N TRP A 444 -0.20 -20.79 -25.50
CA TRP A 444 -1.42 -21.07 -26.25
C TRP A 444 -2.58 -20.31 -25.62
N ALA A 445 -3.37 -19.63 -26.45
CA ALA A 445 -4.52 -18.86 -25.97
C ALA A 445 -5.68 -18.92 -26.94
N ASP A 446 -6.92 -19.12 -26.40
CA ASP A 446 -8.15 -19.03 -27.16
C ASP A 446 -9.37 -18.77 -26.28
N ALA A 447 -10.28 -17.90 -26.74
CA ALA A 447 -11.49 -17.53 -26.02
C ALA A 447 -12.68 -18.46 -26.26
N ASN A 448 -12.67 -19.22 -27.36
CA ASN A 448 -13.81 -19.99 -27.85
C ASN A 448 -13.68 -21.51 -27.65
N THR A 449 -12.57 -21.97 -27.07
CA THR A 449 -12.33 -23.40 -26.86
C THR A 449 -13.05 -23.89 -25.58
N PRO A 450 -14.04 -24.79 -25.67
CA PRO A 450 -14.69 -25.36 -24.50
C PRO A 450 -13.74 -26.15 -23.60
N VAL A 451 -14.06 -26.29 -22.31
CA VAL A 451 -13.22 -26.99 -21.30
C VAL A 451 -12.82 -28.39 -21.73
N TYR A 452 -13.74 -29.14 -22.32
CA TYR A 452 -13.50 -30.48 -22.82
C TYR A 452 -12.42 -30.51 -23.92
N GLU A 453 -12.54 -29.63 -24.92
CA GLU A 453 -11.52 -29.48 -25.99
C GLU A 453 -10.19 -28.96 -25.44
N ALA A 454 -10.23 -27.99 -24.55
CA ALA A 454 -9.03 -27.44 -23.89
C ALA A 454 -8.26 -28.54 -23.14
N SER A 455 -8.95 -29.50 -22.54
CA SER A 455 -8.34 -30.64 -21.87
C SER A 455 -7.57 -31.55 -22.85
N LYS A 456 -8.10 -31.78 -24.06
CA LYS A 456 -7.43 -32.54 -25.12
C LYS A 456 -6.22 -31.80 -25.67
N ILE A 457 -6.38 -30.50 -25.92
CA ILE A 457 -5.30 -29.63 -26.38
C ILE A 457 -4.16 -29.59 -25.35
N CYS A 458 -4.49 -29.53 -24.05
CA CYS A 458 -3.50 -29.57 -22.98
C CYS A 458 -2.65 -30.86 -23.03
N VAL A 459 -3.28 -32.02 -23.25
CA VAL A 459 -2.57 -33.31 -23.39
C VAL A 459 -1.70 -33.29 -24.65
N ALA A 460 -2.23 -32.82 -25.78
CA ALA A 460 -1.48 -32.71 -27.02
C ALA A 460 -0.24 -31.81 -26.85
N LEU A 461 -0.43 -30.63 -26.28
CA LEU A 461 0.66 -29.71 -25.95
C LEU A 461 1.67 -30.33 -25.01
N ALA A 462 1.23 -30.99 -23.93
CA ALA A 462 2.13 -31.60 -22.96
C ALA A 462 3.04 -32.70 -23.59
N ILE A 463 2.49 -33.49 -24.50
CA ILE A 463 3.26 -34.51 -25.23
C ILE A 463 4.21 -33.86 -26.24
N TRP A 464 3.76 -32.84 -26.96
CA TRP A 464 4.56 -32.08 -27.92
C TRP A 464 5.71 -31.33 -27.23
N ILE A 465 5.44 -30.66 -26.10
CA ILE A 465 6.44 -29.99 -25.28
C ILE A 465 7.50 -31.02 -24.81
N GLY A 466 7.05 -32.15 -24.26
CA GLY A 466 7.94 -33.17 -23.73
C GLY A 466 8.71 -32.70 -22.50
N GLY A 467 10.00 -33.04 -22.45
CA GLY A 467 10.94 -32.67 -21.39
C GLY A 467 11.99 -33.75 -21.14
N ARG A 468 13.06 -33.42 -20.44
CA ARG A 468 14.26 -34.26 -20.26
C ARG A 468 13.98 -35.66 -19.75
N LYS A 469 13.16 -35.79 -18.73
CA LYS A 469 12.84 -37.08 -18.11
C LYS A 469 11.35 -37.30 -17.92
N LYS A 470 10.56 -36.27 -17.97
CA LYS A 470 9.15 -36.24 -17.59
C LYS A 470 8.35 -35.37 -18.55
N LEU A 471 7.04 -35.62 -18.60
CA LEU A 471 6.10 -34.65 -19.17
C LEU A 471 6.12 -33.34 -18.36
N PRO A 472 5.69 -32.19 -18.94
CA PRO A 472 5.61 -30.92 -18.24
C PRO A 472 4.82 -31.02 -16.94
N PHE A 473 5.19 -30.21 -15.95
CA PHE A 473 4.43 -30.09 -14.72
C PHE A 473 3.24 -29.15 -14.94
N LEU A 474 2.01 -29.61 -14.71
CA LEU A 474 0.80 -28.83 -14.89
C LEU A 474 0.32 -28.18 -13.59
N LYS A 475 0.00 -26.89 -13.64
CA LYS A 475 -0.64 -26.17 -12.53
C LYS A 475 -1.80 -25.35 -13.07
N TRP A 476 -3.01 -25.55 -12.53
CA TRP A 476 -4.22 -24.81 -12.91
C TRP A 476 -5.00 -24.34 -11.70
N GLU A 477 -5.87 -23.35 -11.91
CA GLU A 477 -6.82 -22.90 -10.91
C GLU A 477 -8.03 -23.83 -10.85
N MET A 478 -8.42 -24.27 -9.64
CA MET A 478 -9.52 -25.20 -9.42
C MET A 478 -10.90 -24.57 -9.34
N ASN A 479 -10.98 -23.23 -9.35
CA ASN A 479 -12.26 -22.55 -9.26
C ASN A 479 -13.01 -22.62 -10.59
N GLY A 480 -14.35 -22.69 -10.54
CA GLY A 480 -15.18 -22.68 -11.75
C GLY A 480 -14.82 -23.78 -12.77
N PRO A 481 -14.52 -23.41 -14.03
CA PRO A 481 -14.24 -24.36 -15.13
C PRO A 481 -13.02 -25.27 -14.87
N GLY A 482 -12.10 -24.83 -14.02
CA GLY A 482 -10.90 -25.60 -13.68
C GLY A 482 -11.19 -26.88 -12.92
N LEU A 483 -12.35 -27.00 -12.28
CA LEU A 483 -12.79 -28.24 -11.62
C LEU A 483 -13.06 -29.35 -12.65
N GLU A 484 -13.78 -29.05 -13.71
CA GLU A 484 -14.07 -29.99 -14.81
C GLU A 484 -12.78 -30.35 -15.55
N PHE A 485 -11.98 -29.36 -15.89
CA PHE A 485 -10.68 -29.56 -16.51
C PHE A 485 -9.80 -30.51 -15.69
N GLY A 486 -9.66 -30.26 -14.39
CA GLY A 486 -8.87 -31.10 -13.48
C GLY A 486 -9.39 -32.54 -13.37
N LYS A 487 -10.73 -32.74 -13.37
CA LYS A 487 -11.33 -34.06 -13.41
C LYS A 487 -10.92 -34.84 -14.66
N ARG A 488 -10.92 -34.19 -15.83
CA ARG A 488 -10.50 -34.81 -17.11
C ARG A 488 -9.02 -35.14 -17.10
N ILE A 489 -8.15 -34.19 -16.78
CA ILE A 489 -6.69 -34.37 -16.78
C ILE A 489 -6.28 -35.48 -15.81
N VAL A 490 -6.80 -35.49 -14.59
CA VAL A 490 -6.32 -36.40 -13.52
C VAL A 490 -7.03 -37.74 -13.55
N LYS A 491 -8.38 -37.76 -13.67
CA LYS A 491 -9.15 -39.00 -13.50
C LYS A 491 -9.41 -39.72 -14.82
N ILE A 492 -9.64 -38.98 -15.90
CA ILE A 492 -9.96 -39.60 -17.19
C ILE A 492 -8.68 -39.87 -17.98
N TYR A 493 -7.82 -38.85 -18.17
CA TYR A 493 -6.61 -38.99 -18.99
C TYR A 493 -5.39 -39.51 -18.19
N CYS A 494 -5.51 -39.58 -16.85
CA CYS A 494 -4.48 -40.08 -15.93
C CYS A 494 -3.11 -39.41 -16.11
N TYR A 495 -3.13 -38.09 -16.32
CA TYR A 495 -1.88 -37.34 -16.43
C TYR A 495 -1.07 -37.41 -15.14
N PRO A 496 0.24 -37.72 -15.16
CA PRO A 496 0.95 -38.09 -13.92
C PRO A 496 1.58 -36.90 -13.17
N TYR A 497 1.73 -35.71 -13.81
CA TYR A 497 2.62 -34.67 -13.31
C TYR A 497 1.90 -33.33 -13.13
N TYR A 498 1.30 -33.12 -11.97
CA TYR A 498 0.48 -31.94 -11.70
C TYR A 498 0.57 -31.48 -10.25
N TYR A 499 0.17 -30.24 -10.02
CA TYR A 499 0.17 -29.60 -8.71
C TYR A 499 -0.89 -30.21 -7.78
N ARG A 500 -0.45 -30.51 -6.55
CA ARG A 500 -1.33 -30.90 -5.43
C ARG A 500 -1.15 -29.90 -4.29
N ASN A 501 -2.23 -29.53 -3.63
CA ASN A 501 -2.17 -28.64 -2.48
C ASN A 501 -1.36 -29.29 -1.36
N ILE A 502 -0.54 -28.50 -0.69
CA ILE A 502 0.22 -28.91 0.49
C ILE A 502 -0.61 -28.53 1.72
N LYS A 503 -0.88 -29.47 2.61
CA LYS A 503 -1.47 -29.19 3.91
C LYS A 503 -0.33 -28.93 4.88
N PRO A 504 -0.26 -27.74 5.52
CA PRO A 504 0.69 -27.52 6.60
C PRO A 504 0.32 -28.45 7.76
N GLY A 505 1.26 -29.21 8.27
CA GLY A 505 1.00 -30.10 9.39
C GLY A 505 2.22 -30.84 9.87
N GLY A 506 2.70 -30.48 11.05
CA GLY A 506 3.74 -31.17 11.79
C GLY A 506 5.13 -31.15 11.16
N ILE A 507 5.94 -32.15 11.47
CA ILE A 507 7.35 -32.28 11.04
C ILE A 507 7.52 -32.51 9.53
N ARG A 508 6.45 -32.90 8.81
CA ARG A 508 6.47 -33.08 7.35
C ARG A 508 5.17 -32.64 6.71
N ASP A 509 5.28 -31.76 5.70
CA ASP A 509 4.18 -31.36 4.84
C ASP A 509 3.58 -32.57 4.11
N ARG A 510 2.26 -32.78 4.25
CA ARG A 510 1.56 -33.86 3.57
C ARG A 510 0.88 -33.33 2.31
N GLN A 511 1.11 -34.00 1.17
CA GLN A 511 0.35 -33.70 -0.05
C GLN A 511 -1.13 -34.02 0.16
N SER A 512 -1.96 -33.04 -0.18
CA SER A 512 -3.42 -33.21 -0.18
C SER A 512 -3.85 -34.19 -1.28
N LYS A 513 -4.99 -34.88 -1.09
CA LYS A 513 -5.67 -35.60 -2.16
C LYS A 513 -6.25 -34.66 -3.23
N ASN A 514 -6.39 -33.37 -2.91
CA ASN A 514 -6.94 -32.36 -3.81
C ASN A 514 -5.84 -31.90 -4.78
N TYR A 515 -6.14 -31.92 -6.06
CA TYR A 515 -5.30 -31.45 -7.16
C TYR A 515 -5.70 -30.02 -7.58
N GLY A 516 -4.78 -29.33 -8.27
CA GLY A 516 -4.98 -27.94 -8.69
C GLY A 516 -4.82 -26.94 -7.54
N TRP A 517 -4.81 -25.68 -7.87
CA TRP A 517 -4.63 -24.58 -6.94
C TRP A 517 -5.96 -23.88 -6.65
N HIS A 518 -6.27 -23.72 -5.36
CA HIS A 518 -7.46 -22.98 -4.93
C HIS A 518 -7.15 -21.51 -4.77
N ASN A 519 -7.83 -20.69 -5.55
CA ASN A 519 -7.71 -19.24 -5.48
C ASN A 519 -8.62 -18.69 -4.37
N ASN A 520 -8.01 -17.92 -3.47
CA ASN A 520 -8.69 -17.07 -2.51
C ASN A 520 -7.90 -15.76 -2.38
N SER A 521 -8.48 -14.74 -1.74
CA SER A 521 -7.86 -13.40 -1.66
C SER A 521 -6.42 -13.43 -1.16
N LYS A 522 -6.10 -14.26 -0.13
CA LYS A 522 -4.74 -14.36 0.42
C LYS A 522 -3.77 -15.06 -0.53
N SER A 523 -4.20 -16.17 -1.15
CA SER A 523 -3.35 -16.93 -2.07
C SER A 523 -3.12 -16.17 -3.37
N ASN A 524 -4.09 -15.38 -3.82
CA ASN A 524 -3.96 -14.52 -4.99
C ASN A 524 -2.98 -13.37 -4.74
N GLU A 525 -3.10 -12.69 -3.60
CA GLU A 525 -2.16 -11.64 -3.21
C GLU A 525 -0.72 -12.15 -3.14
N LEU A 526 -0.51 -13.32 -2.53
CA LEU A 526 0.81 -13.95 -2.47
C LEU A 526 1.36 -14.32 -3.85
N LEU A 527 0.50 -14.86 -4.74
CA LEU A 527 0.88 -15.21 -6.10
C LEU A 527 1.35 -13.97 -6.87
N MET A 528 0.57 -12.90 -6.83
CA MET A 528 0.85 -11.66 -7.57
C MET A 528 2.10 -10.95 -7.03
N ARG A 529 2.29 -10.91 -5.70
CA ARG A 529 3.52 -10.39 -5.08
C ARG A 529 4.77 -11.18 -5.52
N ASN A 530 4.67 -12.51 -5.56
CA ASN A 530 5.78 -13.34 -6.02
C ASN A 530 6.06 -13.15 -7.51
N TYR A 531 5.03 -12.90 -8.32
CA TYR A 531 5.17 -12.64 -9.74
C TYR A 531 5.84 -11.28 -9.99
N ASP A 532 5.40 -10.21 -9.31
CA ASP A 532 6.03 -8.87 -9.39
C ASP A 532 7.52 -8.92 -8.99
N ARG A 533 7.82 -9.63 -7.88
CA ARG A 533 9.21 -9.86 -7.45
C ARG A 533 10.02 -10.63 -8.51
N ALA A 534 9.43 -11.65 -9.13
CA ALA A 534 10.10 -12.44 -10.15
C ALA A 534 10.39 -11.62 -11.41
N LEU A 535 9.49 -10.72 -11.82
CA LEU A 535 9.72 -9.77 -12.91
C LEU A 535 10.85 -8.77 -12.56
N ALA A 536 10.81 -8.21 -11.36
CA ALA A 536 11.78 -7.22 -10.90
C ALA A 536 13.23 -7.75 -10.81
N HIS A 537 13.39 -9.04 -10.46
CA HIS A 537 14.70 -9.66 -10.22
C HIS A 537 15.13 -10.68 -11.30
N GLY A 538 14.45 -10.72 -12.44
CA GLY A 538 14.77 -11.63 -13.53
C GLY A 538 14.49 -13.12 -13.26
N GLY A 539 13.71 -13.43 -12.22
CA GLY A 539 13.31 -14.81 -11.90
C GLY A 539 12.23 -15.38 -12.82
N TYR A 540 11.65 -14.51 -13.65
CA TYR A 540 10.71 -14.89 -14.70
C TYR A 540 10.88 -13.96 -15.90
N ILE A 541 11.13 -14.54 -17.06
CA ILE A 541 11.27 -13.82 -18.33
C ILE A 541 10.00 -14.03 -19.14
N ASN A 542 9.22 -12.98 -19.34
CA ASN A 542 8.01 -12.99 -20.15
C ASN A 542 8.22 -12.17 -21.44
N HIS A 543 8.02 -12.79 -22.59
CA HIS A 543 8.16 -12.17 -23.90
C HIS A 543 6.85 -11.64 -24.47
N SER A 544 5.72 -12.03 -23.90
CA SER A 544 4.39 -11.61 -24.36
C SER A 544 4.19 -10.12 -24.08
N ILE A 545 3.89 -9.36 -25.10
CA ILE A 545 3.64 -7.90 -25.06
C ILE A 545 2.15 -7.68 -24.86
#